data_b47f1d444004c70c53e11153daaa9fa3
#
_entry.id   b47f1d444004c70c53e11153daaa9fa3
#
_cell.length_a   1.000
_cell.length_b   1.000
_cell.length_c   1.000
_cell.angle_alpha   90.00
_cell.angle_beta   90.00
_cell.angle_gamma   90.00
#
_symmetry.space_group_name_H-M   'P 1'
#
loop_
_entity.id
_entity.type
_entity.pdbx_description
1 polymer ?
#
loop_
_entity_poly.entity_id
_entity_poly.type
_entity_poly.pdbx_seq_one_letter_code
_entity_poly.pdbx_strand_id
1 'polypeptide(L)'
;VTVPGMQLNHYPDPAKSRASYLPLLEYSVQEDPADDRNMHYLGREYFYYGRWEACMETLKRHLQLPSATWCDERAASMRYIARASAQLGREAEAHSWFLRAVAEAPHLREPYLDYARWLYEKENWDGVLFFAKGALQITNRPATYICEADAWGSLPWDLCALGLYYTGRAAEALYYAEAACAAEPGSERLQQNLKLIRREAGI
;
A
#
# COMPACT_ATOMS: atom_id res chain seq x y z
N VAL A 1 -21.38 13.78 -5.76
CA VAL A 1 -22.68 14.09 -5.11
C VAL A 1 -22.95 12.99 -4.10
N THR A 2 -23.02 13.31 -2.83
CA THR A 2 -23.38 12.37 -1.75
C THR A 2 -24.90 12.42 -1.58
N VAL A 3 -25.58 11.31 -1.75
CA VAL A 3 -27.02 11.19 -1.49
C VAL A 3 -27.21 10.59 -0.11
N PRO A 4 -27.72 11.36 0.88
CA PRO A 4 -27.94 10.84 2.22
C PRO A 4 -28.93 9.66 2.21
N GLY A 5 -28.60 8.58 2.92
CA GLY A 5 -29.46 7.41 3.07
C GLY A 5 -29.41 6.41 1.91
N MET A 6 -28.56 6.63 0.90
CA MET A 6 -28.33 5.65 -0.18
C MET A 6 -26.96 4.98 0.02
N GLN A 7 -26.95 3.65 0.10
CA GLN A 7 -25.75 2.82 0.10
C GLN A 7 -25.77 1.93 -1.13
N LEU A 8 -24.74 2.05 -1.98
CA LEU A 8 -24.51 1.15 -3.12
C LEU A 8 -23.48 0.09 -2.70
N ASN A 9 -23.92 -1.15 -2.59
CA ASN A 9 -23.01 -2.28 -2.33
C ASN A 9 -22.68 -2.98 -3.65
N HIS A 10 -21.43 -2.93 -4.06
CA HIS A 10 -20.93 -3.65 -5.23
C HIS A 10 -20.42 -5.03 -4.80
N TYR A 11 -21.10 -6.07 -5.29
CA TYR A 11 -20.65 -7.46 -5.13
C TYR A 11 -19.98 -7.91 -6.42
N PRO A 12 -18.66 -8.16 -6.42
CA PRO A 12 -18.00 -8.66 -7.63
C PRO A 12 -18.53 -10.05 -7.99
N ASP A 13 -18.87 -10.23 -9.24
CA ASP A 13 -19.24 -11.54 -9.78
C ASP A 13 -17.96 -12.39 -9.93
N PRO A 14 -17.77 -13.46 -9.12
CA PRO A 14 -16.57 -14.29 -9.19
C PRO A 14 -16.45 -15.08 -10.50
N ALA A 15 -17.56 -15.26 -11.24
CA ALA A 15 -17.57 -15.93 -12.53
C ALA A 15 -17.18 -14.99 -13.68
N LYS A 16 -17.17 -13.66 -13.47
CA LYS A 16 -16.85 -12.69 -14.50
C LYS A 16 -15.34 -12.61 -14.72
N SER A 17 -14.90 -13.06 -15.90
CA SER A 17 -13.51 -12.91 -16.32
C SER A 17 -13.10 -11.46 -16.45
N ARG A 18 -11.92 -11.11 -15.91
CA ARG A 18 -11.26 -9.81 -16.12
C ARG A 18 -10.42 -9.78 -17.39
N ALA A 19 -10.39 -10.86 -18.18
CA ALA A 19 -9.49 -11.00 -19.32
C ALA A 19 -9.67 -9.90 -20.40
N SER A 20 -10.87 -9.34 -20.53
CA SER A 20 -11.15 -8.22 -21.46
C SER A 20 -10.75 -6.83 -20.92
N TYR A 21 -10.44 -6.71 -19.62
CA TYR A 21 -10.25 -5.40 -19.00
C TYR A 21 -8.93 -4.75 -19.43
N LEU A 22 -7.86 -5.51 -19.45
CA LEU A 22 -6.56 -4.99 -19.89
C LEU A 22 -6.55 -4.53 -21.36
N PRO A 23 -7.04 -5.33 -22.35
CA PRO A 23 -7.13 -4.85 -23.73
C PRO A 23 -8.02 -3.60 -23.91
N LEU A 24 -9.09 -3.47 -23.12
CA LEU A 24 -9.95 -2.27 -23.18
C LEU A 24 -9.22 -1.03 -22.66
N LEU A 25 -8.41 -1.15 -21.60
CA LEU A 25 -7.60 -0.05 -21.11
C LEU A 25 -6.48 0.33 -22.10
N GLU A 26 -5.81 -0.68 -22.70
CA GLU A 26 -4.80 -0.45 -23.75
C GLU A 26 -5.42 0.34 -24.93
N TYR A 27 -6.62 -0.04 -25.36
CA TYR A 27 -7.36 0.65 -26.40
C TYR A 27 -7.76 2.09 -25.98
N SER A 28 -8.32 2.27 -24.77
CA SER A 28 -8.73 3.59 -24.27
C SER A 28 -7.56 4.56 -24.17
N VAL A 29 -6.39 4.12 -23.71
CA VAL A 29 -5.18 4.94 -23.63
C VAL A 29 -4.61 5.24 -25.03
N GLN A 30 -4.83 4.36 -26.00
CA GLN A 30 -4.46 4.61 -27.39
C GLN A 30 -5.38 5.67 -28.03
N GLU A 31 -6.69 5.65 -27.76
CA GLU A 31 -7.66 6.64 -28.25
C GLU A 31 -7.46 8.02 -27.60
N ASP A 32 -7.24 8.06 -26.28
CA ASP A 32 -6.94 9.29 -25.54
C ASP A 32 -5.73 9.14 -24.62
N PRO A 33 -4.53 9.44 -25.14
CA PRO A 33 -3.29 9.38 -24.35
C PRO A 33 -3.21 10.44 -23.24
N ALA A 34 -4.14 11.39 -23.18
CA ALA A 34 -4.19 12.45 -22.16
C ALA A 34 -5.16 12.12 -21.01
N ASP A 35 -5.93 11.04 -21.11
CA ASP A 35 -6.78 10.54 -20.01
C ASP A 35 -5.90 9.95 -18.89
N ASP A 36 -5.67 10.76 -17.85
CA ASP A 36 -4.86 10.39 -16.72
C ASP A 36 -5.44 9.20 -15.92
N ARG A 37 -6.76 9.13 -15.78
CA ARG A 37 -7.43 8.06 -15.07
C ARG A 37 -7.25 6.71 -15.75
N ASN A 38 -7.50 6.63 -17.06
CA ASN A 38 -7.28 5.39 -17.80
C ASN A 38 -5.79 5.02 -17.86
N MET A 39 -4.89 6.00 -17.91
CA MET A 39 -3.45 5.78 -17.85
C MET A 39 -3.04 5.17 -16.49
N HIS A 40 -3.57 5.70 -15.38
CA HIS A 40 -3.35 5.13 -14.03
C HIS A 40 -3.87 3.68 -13.96
N TYR A 41 -5.10 3.44 -14.41
CA TYR A 41 -5.70 2.10 -14.38
C TYR A 41 -4.94 1.10 -15.25
N LEU A 42 -4.48 1.50 -16.43
CA LEU A 42 -3.66 0.66 -17.30
C LEU A 42 -2.35 0.24 -16.62
N GLY A 43 -1.64 1.20 -16.03
CA GLY A 43 -0.40 0.90 -15.32
C GLY A 43 -0.62 -0.05 -14.14
N ARG A 44 -1.71 0.14 -13.39
CA ARG A 44 -2.12 -0.75 -12.30
C ARG A 44 -2.47 -2.15 -12.80
N GLU A 45 -3.18 -2.29 -13.91
CA GLU A 45 -3.47 -3.61 -14.50
C GLU A 45 -2.19 -4.30 -14.97
N TYR A 46 -1.25 -3.59 -15.61
CA TYR A 46 0.05 -4.18 -15.94
C TYR A 46 0.77 -4.71 -14.70
N PHE A 47 0.68 -4.02 -13.56
CA PHE A 47 1.21 -4.52 -12.30
C PHE A 47 0.57 -5.86 -11.90
N TYR A 48 -0.75 -5.98 -11.93
CA TYR A 48 -1.45 -7.20 -11.57
C TYR A 48 -1.17 -8.38 -12.51
N TYR A 49 -0.78 -8.10 -13.76
CA TYR A 49 -0.36 -9.11 -14.73
C TYR A 49 1.15 -9.41 -14.68
N GLY A 50 1.90 -8.83 -13.74
CA GLY A 50 3.35 -9.03 -13.63
C GLY A 50 4.17 -8.39 -14.75
N ARG A 51 3.56 -7.47 -15.52
CA ARG A 51 4.22 -6.73 -16.61
C ARG A 51 4.94 -5.50 -16.03
N TRP A 52 6.01 -5.74 -15.26
CA TRP A 52 6.63 -4.72 -14.42
C TRP A 52 7.15 -3.51 -15.20
N GLU A 53 7.88 -3.73 -16.30
CA GLU A 53 8.40 -2.65 -17.14
C GLU A 53 7.27 -1.80 -17.76
N ALA A 54 6.23 -2.46 -18.32
CA ALA A 54 5.07 -1.78 -18.88
C ALA A 54 4.30 -0.96 -17.82
N CYS A 55 4.16 -1.52 -16.61
CA CYS A 55 3.60 -0.80 -15.47
C CYS A 55 4.38 0.49 -15.18
N MET A 56 5.70 0.38 -15.04
CA MET A 56 6.56 1.52 -14.71
C MET A 56 6.54 2.60 -15.82
N GLU A 57 6.62 2.20 -17.08
CA GLU A 57 6.58 3.13 -18.20
C GLU A 57 5.24 3.88 -18.25
N THR A 58 4.13 3.13 -18.17
CA THR A 58 2.78 3.71 -18.20
C THR A 58 2.55 4.67 -17.05
N LEU A 59 2.93 4.29 -15.83
CA LEU A 59 2.71 5.15 -14.66
C LEU A 59 3.66 6.34 -14.61
N LYS A 60 4.87 6.25 -15.14
CA LYS A 60 5.75 7.41 -15.32
C LYS A 60 5.16 8.40 -16.32
N ARG A 61 4.49 7.93 -17.39
CA ARG A 61 3.72 8.79 -18.31
C ARG A 61 2.54 9.45 -17.61
N HIS A 62 1.74 8.68 -16.84
CA HIS A 62 0.66 9.22 -16.02
C HIS A 62 1.13 10.40 -15.17
N LEU A 63 2.23 10.26 -14.44
CA LEU A 63 2.78 11.32 -13.57
C LEU A 63 3.22 12.59 -14.32
N GLN A 64 3.42 12.53 -15.65
CA GLN A 64 3.78 13.66 -16.50
C GLN A 64 2.58 14.36 -17.14
N LEU A 65 1.38 13.76 -17.07
CA LEU A 65 0.19 14.35 -17.65
C LEU A 65 -0.24 15.61 -16.87
N PRO A 66 -0.53 16.72 -17.54
CA PRO A 66 -0.99 17.95 -16.88
C PRO A 66 -2.32 17.78 -16.13
N SER A 67 -3.16 16.82 -16.56
CA SER A 67 -4.43 16.48 -15.93
C SER A 67 -4.26 15.68 -14.64
N ALA A 68 -3.17 14.93 -14.48
CA ALA A 68 -2.88 14.09 -13.31
C ALA A 68 -2.50 14.95 -12.09
N THR A 69 -3.45 15.69 -11.53
CA THR A 69 -3.23 16.64 -10.43
C THR A 69 -3.62 16.11 -9.06
N TRP A 70 -4.38 14.99 -9.01
CA TRP A 70 -4.82 14.43 -7.74
C TRP A 70 -3.68 13.65 -7.05
N CYS A 71 -3.18 14.23 -5.94
CA CYS A 71 -2.00 13.70 -5.23
C CYS A 71 -2.17 12.26 -4.74
N ASP A 72 -3.38 11.83 -4.33
CA ASP A 72 -3.62 10.47 -3.86
C ASP A 72 -3.40 9.44 -4.98
N GLU A 73 -3.92 9.71 -6.19
CA GLU A 73 -3.76 8.82 -7.34
C GLU A 73 -2.32 8.84 -7.87
N ARG A 74 -1.67 10.01 -7.84
CA ARG A 74 -0.25 10.15 -8.16
C ARG A 74 0.62 9.33 -7.20
N ALA A 75 0.35 9.42 -5.90
CA ALA A 75 1.04 8.62 -4.89
C ALA A 75 0.80 7.11 -5.10
N ALA A 76 -0.43 6.71 -5.46
CA ALA A 76 -0.73 5.32 -5.81
C ALA A 76 0.08 4.85 -7.03
N SER A 77 0.21 5.68 -8.07
CA SER A 77 1.08 5.39 -9.23
C SER A 77 2.53 5.22 -8.83
N MET A 78 3.07 6.10 -7.95
CA MET A 78 4.43 6.00 -7.44
C MET A 78 4.64 4.72 -6.62
N ARG A 79 3.66 4.30 -5.82
CA ARG A 79 3.68 3.03 -5.07
C ARG A 79 3.79 1.83 -6.02
N TYR A 80 2.99 1.78 -7.09
CA TYR A 80 3.08 0.71 -8.09
C TYR A 80 4.41 0.70 -8.83
N ILE A 81 4.96 1.86 -9.20
CA ILE A 81 6.30 1.96 -9.78
C ILE A 81 7.35 1.42 -8.81
N ALA A 82 7.30 1.80 -7.54
CA ALA A 82 8.23 1.33 -6.52
C ALA A 82 8.19 -0.20 -6.37
N ARG A 83 6.98 -0.76 -6.25
CA ARG A 83 6.77 -2.21 -6.13
C ARG A 83 7.21 -2.96 -7.38
N ALA A 84 6.93 -2.45 -8.58
CA ALA A 84 7.41 -3.02 -9.84
C ALA A 84 8.94 -2.97 -9.94
N SER A 85 9.58 -1.85 -9.53
CA SER A 85 11.04 -1.75 -9.46
C SER A 85 11.64 -2.78 -8.50
N ALA A 86 11.01 -3.01 -7.36
CA ALA A 86 11.43 -4.04 -6.39
C ALA A 86 11.36 -5.45 -7.00
N GLN A 87 10.29 -5.78 -7.74
CA GLN A 87 10.17 -7.07 -8.43
C GLN A 87 11.26 -7.29 -9.49
N LEU A 88 11.77 -6.20 -10.08
CA LEU A 88 12.88 -6.24 -11.05
C LEU A 88 14.27 -6.20 -10.39
N GLY A 89 14.36 -6.21 -9.06
CA GLY A 89 15.61 -6.09 -8.32
C GLY A 89 16.27 -4.71 -8.40
N ARG A 90 15.54 -3.68 -8.87
CA ARG A 90 16.03 -2.29 -8.98
C ARG A 90 15.86 -1.56 -7.64
N GLU A 91 16.60 -1.98 -6.62
CA GLU A 91 16.40 -1.55 -5.24
C GLU A 91 16.52 -0.03 -5.03
N ALA A 92 17.53 0.61 -5.62
CA ALA A 92 17.70 2.07 -5.51
C ALA A 92 16.52 2.85 -6.13
N GLU A 93 15.99 2.35 -7.26
CA GLU A 93 14.82 2.93 -7.91
C GLU A 93 13.57 2.73 -7.06
N ALA A 94 13.35 1.52 -6.52
CA ALA A 94 12.24 1.22 -5.63
C ALA A 94 12.25 2.13 -4.40
N HIS A 95 13.39 2.23 -3.72
CA HIS A 95 13.58 3.13 -2.58
C HIS A 95 13.20 4.58 -2.90
N SER A 96 13.72 5.11 -4.02
CA SER A 96 13.42 6.47 -4.46
C SER A 96 11.93 6.70 -4.69
N TRP A 97 11.24 5.74 -5.33
CA TRP A 97 9.82 5.88 -5.61
C TRP A 97 8.93 5.72 -4.37
N PHE A 98 9.29 4.85 -3.41
CA PHE A 98 8.59 4.79 -2.13
C PHE A 98 8.65 6.12 -1.37
N LEU A 99 9.84 6.73 -1.30
CA LEU A 99 9.99 8.05 -0.66
C LEU A 99 9.18 9.14 -1.36
N ARG A 100 9.17 9.14 -2.70
CA ARG A 100 8.34 10.07 -3.47
C ARG A 100 6.86 9.90 -3.20
N ALA A 101 6.37 8.65 -3.10
CA ALA A 101 4.98 8.37 -2.78
C ALA A 101 4.58 8.92 -1.41
N VAL A 102 5.44 8.75 -0.40
CA VAL A 102 5.22 9.33 0.94
C VAL A 102 5.19 10.86 0.89
N ALA A 103 6.10 11.47 0.12
CA ALA A 103 6.18 12.93 -0.01
C ALA A 103 4.99 13.51 -0.79
N GLU A 104 4.48 12.80 -1.82
CA GLU A 104 3.36 13.23 -2.64
C GLU A 104 2.04 13.27 -1.85
N ALA A 105 1.78 12.25 -1.00
CA ALA A 105 0.56 12.15 -0.22
C ALA A 105 0.86 11.77 1.25
N PRO A 106 1.45 12.69 2.04
CA PRO A 106 1.84 12.42 3.42
C PRO A 106 0.65 12.21 4.37
N HIS A 107 -0.56 12.47 3.91
CA HIS A 107 -1.82 12.25 4.64
C HIS A 107 -2.43 10.87 4.42
N LEU A 108 -1.83 10.02 3.56
CA LEU A 108 -2.26 8.65 3.31
C LEU A 108 -1.37 7.65 4.06
N ARG A 109 -1.97 6.61 4.63
CA ARG A 109 -1.24 5.50 5.29
C ARG A 109 -0.55 4.58 4.30
N GLU A 110 -1.16 4.37 3.14
CA GLU A 110 -0.76 3.39 2.13
C GLU A 110 0.69 3.57 1.65
N PRO A 111 1.18 4.79 1.32
CA PRO A 111 2.58 4.99 0.94
C PRO A 111 3.58 4.58 2.03
N TYR A 112 3.29 4.89 3.28
CA TYR A 112 4.14 4.51 4.42
C TYR A 112 4.18 3.00 4.59
N LEU A 113 3.02 2.33 4.49
CA LEU A 113 2.93 0.90 4.74
C LEU A 113 3.50 0.05 3.60
N ASP A 114 3.34 0.47 2.34
CA ASP A 114 4.01 -0.21 1.23
C ASP A 114 5.53 -0.13 1.38
N TYR A 115 6.05 1.03 1.81
CA TYR A 115 7.48 1.17 2.04
C TYR A 115 7.93 0.36 3.26
N ALA A 116 7.17 0.37 4.36
CA ALA A 116 7.48 -0.44 5.53
C ALA A 116 7.50 -1.95 5.21
N ARG A 117 6.55 -2.44 4.38
CA ARG A 117 6.54 -3.83 3.90
C ARG A 117 7.80 -4.19 3.11
N TRP A 118 8.20 -3.32 2.19
CA TRP A 118 9.42 -3.55 1.42
C TRP A 118 10.68 -3.54 2.30
N LEU A 119 10.76 -2.64 3.28
CA LEU A 119 11.84 -2.60 4.27
C LEU A 119 11.84 -3.83 5.17
N TYR A 120 10.66 -4.40 5.47
CA TYR A 120 10.54 -5.66 6.18
C TYR A 120 11.18 -6.82 5.41
N GLU A 121 10.95 -6.91 4.09
CA GLU A 121 11.60 -7.90 3.22
C GLU A 121 13.13 -7.73 3.16
N LYS A 122 13.63 -6.54 3.47
CA LYS A 122 15.06 -6.20 3.54
C LYS A 122 15.63 -6.29 4.96
N GLU A 123 14.85 -6.73 5.92
CA GLU A 123 15.23 -6.80 7.33
C GLU A 123 15.72 -5.46 7.92
N ASN A 124 15.28 -4.35 7.32
CA ASN A 124 15.55 -3.00 7.83
C ASN A 124 14.52 -2.62 8.90
N TRP A 125 14.70 -3.15 10.11
CA TRP A 125 13.72 -3.07 11.19
C TRP A 125 13.48 -1.66 11.70
N ASP A 126 14.52 -0.83 11.76
CA ASP A 126 14.37 0.58 12.13
C ASP A 126 13.55 1.34 11.10
N GLY A 127 13.77 1.09 9.82
CA GLY A 127 12.97 1.63 8.74
C GLY A 127 11.51 1.17 8.79
N VAL A 128 11.28 -0.13 9.04
CA VAL A 128 9.91 -0.68 9.25
C VAL A 128 9.21 0.09 10.35
N LEU A 129 9.86 0.22 11.51
CA LEU A 129 9.30 0.91 12.67
C LEU A 129 9.02 2.39 12.38
N PHE A 130 9.95 3.08 11.71
CA PHE A 130 9.80 4.49 11.38
C PHE A 130 8.57 4.75 10.49
N PHE A 131 8.44 4.00 9.39
CA PHE A 131 7.33 4.21 8.45
C PHE A 131 6.00 3.69 9.00
N ALA A 132 5.97 2.56 9.70
CA ALA A 132 4.76 2.06 10.32
C ALA A 132 4.22 3.01 11.41
N LYS A 133 5.10 3.58 12.24
CA LYS A 133 4.72 4.64 13.19
C LYS A 133 4.21 5.89 12.49
N GLY A 134 4.85 6.30 11.38
CA GLY A 134 4.38 7.41 10.55
C GLY A 134 2.95 7.21 10.06
N ALA A 135 2.64 6.00 9.57
CA ALA A 135 1.27 5.65 9.18
C ALA A 135 0.28 5.78 10.34
N LEU A 136 0.62 5.33 11.55
CA LEU A 136 -0.26 5.42 12.73
C LEU A 136 -0.53 6.86 13.19
N GLN A 137 0.33 7.84 12.87
CA GLN A 137 0.05 9.25 13.16
C GLN A 137 -1.09 9.82 12.30
N ILE A 138 -1.41 9.17 11.18
CA ILE A 138 -2.50 9.57 10.30
C ILE A 138 -3.79 8.97 10.85
N THR A 139 -4.63 9.81 11.46
CA THR A 139 -5.87 9.36 12.12
C THR A 139 -7.13 9.57 11.26
N ASN A 140 -7.06 10.47 10.29
CA ASN A 140 -8.19 10.77 9.42
C ASN A 140 -8.20 9.86 8.19
N ARG A 141 -9.16 8.95 8.11
CA ARG A 141 -9.31 8.01 6.99
C ARG A 141 -9.98 8.71 5.81
N PRO A 142 -9.31 8.86 4.66
CA PRO A 142 -9.94 9.45 3.48
C PRO A 142 -11.01 8.53 2.89
N ALA A 143 -12.11 9.13 2.40
CA ALA A 143 -13.17 8.40 1.71
C ALA A 143 -12.87 8.33 0.19
N THR A 144 -11.76 7.69 -0.18
CA THR A 144 -11.32 7.55 -1.58
C THR A 144 -11.11 6.08 -1.95
N TYR A 145 -11.14 5.77 -3.26
CA TYR A 145 -10.89 4.42 -3.75
C TYR A 145 -9.41 3.99 -3.63
N ILE A 146 -8.52 4.92 -3.33
CA ILE A 146 -7.10 4.66 -3.06
C ILE A 146 -6.90 4.09 -1.65
N CYS A 147 -7.86 4.33 -0.74
CA CYS A 147 -7.77 3.90 0.65
C CYS A 147 -7.96 2.37 0.75
N GLU A 148 -6.92 1.67 1.15
CA GLU A 148 -6.88 0.22 1.31
C GLU A 148 -7.27 -0.19 2.74
N ALA A 149 -8.08 -1.25 2.87
CA ALA A 149 -8.64 -1.66 4.15
C ALA A 149 -7.56 -2.09 5.17
N ASP A 150 -6.50 -2.77 4.72
CA ASP A 150 -5.43 -3.27 5.57
C ASP A 150 -4.56 -2.14 6.17
N ALA A 151 -4.46 -1.00 5.48
CA ALA A 151 -3.79 0.18 6.01
C ALA A 151 -4.49 0.74 7.27
N TRP A 152 -5.76 0.42 7.46
CA TRP A 152 -6.59 0.87 8.59
C TRP A 152 -6.98 -0.27 9.55
N GLY A 153 -6.42 -1.45 9.32
CA GLY A 153 -6.58 -2.65 10.14
C GLY A 153 -5.40 -2.91 11.07
N SER A 154 -5.06 -4.19 11.21
CA SER A 154 -3.99 -4.69 12.08
C SER A 154 -2.58 -4.39 11.57
N LEU A 155 -2.41 -4.23 10.25
CA LEU A 155 -1.10 -4.16 9.59
C LEU A 155 -0.13 -3.11 10.16
N PRO A 156 -0.51 -1.81 10.34
CA PRO A 156 0.45 -0.83 10.86
C PRO A 156 0.90 -1.13 12.29
N TRP A 157 0.02 -1.72 13.10
CA TRP A 157 0.33 -2.16 14.46
C TRP A 157 1.28 -3.35 14.47
N ASP A 158 1.02 -4.35 13.62
CA ASP A 158 1.87 -5.54 13.48
C ASP A 158 3.28 -5.18 13.01
N LEU A 159 3.40 -4.31 12.00
CA LEU A 159 4.70 -3.83 11.54
C LEU A 159 5.49 -3.07 12.62
N CYS A 160 4.83 -2.24 13.44
CA CYS A 160 5.47 -1.61 14.59
C CYS A 160 5.96 -2.64 15.60
N ALA A 161 5.12 -3.66 15.93
CA ALA A 161 5.50 -4.72 16.86
C ALA A 161 6.70 -5.51 16.36
N LEU A 162 6.71 -5.88 15.08
CA LEU A 162 7.80 -6.63 14.46
C LEU A 162 9.09 -5.81 14.40
N GLY A 163 9.04 -4.53 14.00
CA GLY A 163 10.20 -3.65 14.00
C GLY A 163 10.83 -3.51 15.40
N LEU A 164 10.03 -3.38 16.44
CA LEU A 164 10.50 -3.34 17.82
C LEU A 164 11.04 -4.68 18.31
N TYR A 165 10.37 -5.78 17.97
CA TYR A 165 10.80 -7.12 18.36
C TYR A 165 12.19 -7.45 17.80
N TYR A 166 12.38 -7.26 16.50
CA TYR A 166 13.66 -7.56 15.83
C TYR A 166 14.80 -6.60 16.18
N THR A 167 14.50 -5.44 16.77
CA THR A 167 15.50 -4.53 17.34
C THR A 167 15.74 -4.77 18.83
N GLY A 168 15.27 -5.88 19.41
CA GLY A 168 15.48 -6.26 20.82
C GLY A 168 14.67 -5.48 21.84
N ARG A 169 13.61 -4.79 21.40
CA ARG A 169 12.74 -3.92 22.22
C ARG A 169 11.39 -4.59 22.51
N ALA A 170 11.42 -5.86 22.93
CA ALA A 170 10.22 -6.69 23.08
C ALA A 170 9.19 -6.09 24.06
N ALA A 171 9.64 -5.45 25.15
CA ALA A 171 8.74 -4.79 26.09
C ALA A 171 7.92 -3.65 25.45
N GLU A 172 8.52 -2.88 24.53
CA GLU A 172 7.82 -1.84 23.80
C GLU A 172 6.95 -2.42 22.68
N ALA A 173 7.36 -3.54 22.07
CA ALA A 173 6.61 -4.24 21.03
C ALA A 173 5.24 -4.74 21.53
N LEU A 174 5.14 -5.05 22.83
CA LEU A 174 3.95 -5.64 23.44
C LEU A 174 2.68 -4.78 23.18
N TYR A 175 2.77 -3.48 23.41
CA TYR A 175 1.67 -2.55 23.17
C TYR A 175 1.14 -2.65 21.72
N TYR A 176 2.04 -2.67 20.74
CA TYR A 176 1.68 -2.74 19.32
C TYR A 176 1.13 -4.12 18.94
N ALA A 177 1.70 -5.19 19.48
CA ALA A 177 1.22 -6.56 19.24
C ALA A 177 -0.21 -6.78 19.81
N GLU A 178 -0.50 -6.24 20.99
CA GLU A 178 -1.83 -6.28 21.58
C GLU A 178 -2.83 -5.47 20.74
N ALA A 179 -2.45 -4.28 20.28
CA ALA A 179 -3.28 -3.46 19.38
C ALA A 179 -3.55 -4.16 18.05
N ALA A 180 -2.56 -4.85 17.46
CA ALA A 180 -2.74 -5.65 16.25
C ALA A 180 -3.75 -6.78 16.46
N CYS A 181 -3.64 -7.53 17.57
CA CYS A 181 -4.59 -8.58 17.92
C CYS A 181 -6.01 -8.03 18.20
N ALA A 182 -6.12 -6.86 18.81
CA ALA A 182 -7.41 -6.20 19.04
C ALA A 182 -8.07 -5.76 17.72
N ALA A 183 -7.28 -5.30 16.75
CA ALA A 183 -7.79 -4.91 15.44
C ALA A 183 -8.22 -6.11 14.57
N GLU A 184 -7.64 -7.30 14.80
CA GLU A 184 -7.95 -8.53 14.06
C GLU A 184 -7.92 -9.77 14.99
N PRO A 185 -8.94 -9.95 15.85
CA PRO A 185 -8.93 -10.99 16.90
C PRO A 185 -8.88 -12.42 16.37
N GLY A 186 -9.34 -12.65 15.12
CA GLY A 186 -9.35 -13.98 14.48
C GLY A 186 -8.02 -14.39 13.85
N SER A 187 -6.99 -13.54 13.86
CA SER A 187 -5.71 -13.83 13.21
C SER A 187 -4.81 -14.69 14.12
N GLU A 188 -4.68 -15.98 13.80
CA GLU A 188 -3.77 -16.90 14.49
C GLU A 188 -2.32 -16.41 14.44
N ARG A 189 -1.89 -15.85 13.32
CA ARG A 189 -0.54 -15.31 13.12
C ARG A 189 -0.25 -14.19 14.14
N LEU A 190 -1.15 -13.23 14.31
CA LEU A 190 -0.97 -12.12 15.25
C LEU A 190 -0.95 -12.61 16.70
N GLN A 191 -1.79 -13.59 17.04
CA GLN A 191 -1.79 -14.20 18.36
C GLN A 191 -0.48 -14.97 18.65
N GLN A 192 0.08 -15.64 17.63
CA GLN A 192 1.39 -16.29 17.76
C GLN A 192 2.51 -15.27 17.95
N ASN A 193 2.52 -14.19 17.15
CA ASN A 193 3.47 -13.09 17.33
C ASN A 193 3.40 -12.50 18.74
N LEU A 194 2.19 -12.24 19.24
CA LEU A 194 1.99 -11.71 20.60
C LEU A 194 2.57 -12.66 21.67
N LYS A 195 2.36 -13.99 21.54
CA LYS A 195 2.93 -14.98 22.47
C LYS A 195 4.46 -14.96 22.47
N LEU A 196 5.07 -14.84 21.27
CA LEU A 196 6.53 -14.76 21.15
C LEU A 196 7.08 -13.48 21.80
N ILE A 197 6.43 -12.34 21.53
CA ILE A 197 6.82 -11.04 22.08
C ILE A 197 6.69 -11.03 23.62
N ARG A 198 5.60 -11.59 24.19
CA ARG A 198 5.42 -11.72 25.63
C ARG A 198 6.55 -12.53 26.26
N ARG A 199 6.87 -13.68 25.70
CA ARG A 199 7.94 -14.54 26.19
C ARG A 199 9.29 -13.80 26.19
N GLU A 200 9.59 -13.07 25.14
CA GLU A 200 10.86 -12.31 25.02
C GLU A 200 10.88 -11.09 25.96
N ALA A 201 9.72 -10.50 26.25
CA ALA A 201 9.56 -9.44 27.24
C ALA A 201 9.61 -9.93 28.70
N GLY A 202 9.63 -11.25 28.93
CA GLY A 202 9.65 -11.83 30.27
C GLY A 202 8.28 -11.84 30.97
N ILE A 203 7.17 -11.84 30.21
CA ILE A 203 5.79 -11.77 30.70
C ILE A 203 4.99 -13.01 30.25
#